data_000ad178631cabebe5ffa66dace88f74
#
_entry.id   000ad178631cabebe5ffa66dace88f74
#
_cell.length_a   1.000
_cell.length_b   1.000
_cell.length_c   1.000
_cell.angle_alpha   90.00
_cell.angle_beta   90.00
_cell.angle_gamma   90.00
#
_symmetry.space_group_name_H-M   'P 1'
#
loop_
_entity.id
_entity.type
_entity.pdbx_description
1 polymer ?
#
loop_
_entity_poly.entity_id
_entity_poly.type
_entity_poly.pdbx_seq_one_letter_code
_entity_poly.pdbx_strand_id
1 'polypeptide(L)'
;MSNVRMYAGCIAVLLCGFASHASAQDAEPTFNSNADDVMKIRGVVEEFRQDVIRKDGYAITKLVLNPNVLFHHTNTQEEIDSVRKYDAQFDGIGSSQLDGFAKLLATSKDKLEERFRNIAIHQDGPLGLVTFNYDFVINDKVHHSGLEAWQVCKIDGQWKILSVAWTIYR
;
A
#
# COMPACT_ATOMS: atom_id res chain seq x y z
N MET A 1 54.68 -69.25 -39.09
CA MET A 1 54.55 -69.13 -37.63
C MET A 1 54.48 -67.64 -37.33
N SER A 2 53.27 -67.08 -37.16
CA SER A 2 53.11 -65.69 -36.81
C SER A 2 51.87 -65.58 -35.90
N ASN A 3 52.15 -65.23 -34.67
CA ASN A 3 51.13 -65.06 -33.63
C ASN A 3 50.39 -63.69 -33.77
N VAL A 4 49.15 -63.72 -34.06
CA VAL A 4 48.31 -62.52 -34.02
C VAL A 4 47.68 -62.44 -32.62
N ARG A 5 48.08 -61.41 -31.86
CA ARG A 5 47.48 -61.05 -30.58
C ARG A 5 46.23 -60.13 -30.84
N MET A 6 45.07 -60.61 -30.46
CA MET A 6 43.82 -59.86 -30.47
C MET A 6 43.73 -58.97 -29.21
N TYR A 7 43.63 -57.66 -29.37
CA TYR A 7 43.39 -56.75 -28.30
C TYR A 7 41.85 -56.50 -28.20
N ALA A 8 41.29 -56.91 -27.09
CA ALA A 8 39.90 -56.56 -26.73
C ALA A 8 39.83 -55.13 -26.17
N GLY A 9 39.22 -54.21 -26.93
CA GLY A 9 38.98 -52.87 -26.48
C GLY A 9 37.73 -52.82 -25.62
N CYS A 10 37.87 -52.48 -24.35
CA CYS A 10 36.75 -52.12 -23.46
C CYS A 10 36.30 -50.70 -23.79
N ILE A 11 35.10 -50.57 -24.32
CA ILE A 11 34.41 -49.30 -24.47
C ILE A 11 33.74 -48.99 -23.12
N ALA A 12 34.27 -48.04 -22.36
CA ALA A 12 33.63 -47.48 -21.19
C ALA A 12 32.60 -46.46 -21.64
N VAL A 13 31.34 -46.80 -21.49
CA VAL A 13 30.20 -45.85 -21.69
C VAL A 13 30.10 -44.97 -20.45
N LEU A 14 30.51 -43.71 -20.56
CA LEU A 14 30.24 -42.68 -19.55
C LEU A 14 28.78 -42.29 -19.63
N LEU A 15 27.98 -42.77 -18.70
CA LEU A 15 26.63 -42.27 -18.43
C LEU A 15 26.78 -40.89 -17.72
N CYS A 16 26.70 -39.80 -18.48
CA CYS A 16 26.48 -38.46 -17.90
C CYS A 16 25.05 -38.39 -17.32
N GLY A 17 24.98 -38.56 -16.00
CA GLY A 17 23.74 -38.29 -15.27
C GLY A 17 23.42 -36.78 -15.33
N PHE A 18 22.40 -36.40 -16.07
CA PHE A 18 21.82 -35.07 -15.96
C PHE A 18 21.12 -34.97 -14.59
N ALA A 19 21.79 -34.33 -13.63
CA ALA A 19 21.13 -33.89 -12.41
C ALA A 19 20.16 -32.79 -12.78
N SER A 20 18.87 -33.12 -12.88
CA SER A 20 17.78 -32.13 -12.98
C SER A 20 17.80 -31.33 -11.69
N HIS A 21 18.30 -30.10 -11.75
CA HIS A 21 18.09 -29.13 -10.69
C HIS A 21 16.60 -28.76 -10.76
N ALA A 22 15.79 -29.38 -9.92
CA ALA A 22 14.47 -28.89 -9.62
C ALA A 22 14.67 -27.51 -9.00
N SER A 23 14.37 -26.45 -9.75
CA SER A 23 14.22 -25.11 -9.19
C SER A 23 13.16 -25.23 -8.11
N ALA A 24 13.52 -25.02 -6.85
CA ALA A 24 12.55 -24.77 -5.81
C ALA A 24 11.79 -23.52 -6.28
N GLN A 25 10.57 -23.72 -6.76
CA GLN A 25 9.66 -22.64 -7.05
C GLN A 25 9.37 -22.04 -5.67
N ASP A 26 9.88 -20.83 -5.41
CA ASP A 26 9.61 -20.12 -4.16
C ASP A 26 8.09 -20.09 -4.03
N ALA A 27 7.56 -20.77 -3.01
CA ALA A 27 6.13 -20.76 -2.76
C ALA A 27 5.74 -19.31 -2.46
N GLU A 28 4.79 -18.78 -3.22
CA GLU A 28 4.22 -17.47 -2.94
C GLU A 28 3.82 -17.38 -1.46
N PRO A 29 4.15 -16.29 -0.76
CA PRO A 29 3.81 -16.15 0.64
C PRO A 29 2.28 -16.26 0.81
N THR A 30 1.86 -17.20 1.63
CA THR A 30 0.43 -17.35 1.97
C THR A 30 0.11 -16.43 3.12
N PHE A 31 -0.77 -15.43 2.88
CA PHE A 31 -1.28 -14.56 3.93
C PHE A 31 -2.32 -15.30 4.78
N ASN A 32 -2.30 -15.08 6.10
CA ASN A 32 -3.34 -15.54 7.01
C ASN A 32 -4.54 -14.57 6.94
N SER A 33 -5.17 -14.51 5.76
CA SER A 33 -6.27 -13.61 5.46
C SER A 33 -7.60 -14.20 5.93
N ASN A 34 -8.45 -13.34 6.48
CA ASN A 34 -9.79 -13.67 6.95
C ASN A 34 -10.83 -12.77 6.25
N ALA A 35 -11.83 -13.37 5.62
CA ALA A 35 -12.84 -12.64 4.84
C ALA A 35 -13.63 -11.62 5.70
N ASP A 36 -13.94 -11.96 6.95
CA ASP A 36 -14.66 -11.06 7.87
C ASP A 36 -13.79 -9.86 8.23
N ASP A 37 -12.49 -10.05 8.43
CA ASP A 37 -11.57 -8.94 8.70
C ASP A 37 -11.39 -8.05 7.47
N VAL A 38 -11.30 -8.62 6.29
CA VAL A 38 -11.28 -7.85 5.02
C VAL A 38 -12.57 -7.01 4.88
N MET A 39 -13.74 -7.56 5.20
CA MET A 39 -15.00 -6.80 5.19
C MET A 39 -15.00 -5.68 6.21
N LYS A 40 -14.48 -5.91 7.43
CA LYS A 40 -14.38 -4.88 8.47
C LYS A 40 -13.43 -3.77 8.07
N ILE A 41 -12.27 -4.09 7.45
CA ILE A 41 -11.34 -3.09 6.92
C ILE A 41 -12.04 -2.25 5.84
N ARG A 42 -12.79 -2.89 4.92
CA ARG A 42 -13.59 -2.17 3.92
C ARG A 42 -14.61 -1.25 4.55
N GLY A 43 -15.20 -1.65 5.69
CA GLY A 43 -16.08 -0.82 6.49
C GLY A 43 -15.39 0.45 7.01
N VAL A 44 -14.13 0.34 7.48
CA VAL A 44 -13.33 1.51 7.92
C VAL A 44 -13.08 2.47 6.76
N VAL A 45 -12.76 1.94 5.56
CA VAL A 45 -12.54 2.77 4.35
C VAL A 45 -13.83 3.51 3.97
N GLU A 46 -14.97 2.83 4.00
CA GLU A 46 -16.25 3.46 3.67
C GLU A 46 -16.67 4.48 4.72
N GLU A 47 -16.47 4.20 6.01
CA GLU A 47 -16.78 5.15 7.08
C GLU A 47 -15.95 6.43 6.96
N PHE A 48 -14.63 6.29 6.67
CA PHE A 48 -13.78 7.45 6.41
C PHE A 48 -14.35 8.31 5.26
N ARG A 49 -14.71 7.67 4.14
CA ARG A 49 -15.30 8.36 3.00
C ARG A 49 -16.61 9.11 3.37
N GLN A 50 -17.46 8.48 4.18
CA GLN A 50 -18.69 9.09 4.66
C GLN A 50 -18.43 10.26 5.62
N ASP A 51 -17.41 10.15 6.47
CA ASP A 51 -17.01 11.22 7.38
C ASP A 51 -16.51 12.46 6.62
N VAL A 52 -15.78 12.26 5.51
CA VAL A 52 -15.39 13.37 4.61
C VAL A 52 -16.64 14.07 4.05
N ILE A 53 -17.61 13.31 3.54
CA ILE A 53 -18.86 13.86 2.99
C ILE A 53 -19.66 14.60 4.06
N ARG A 54 -19.77 14.03 5.26
CA ARG A 54 -20.45 14.65 6.40
C ARG A 54 -19.68 15.82 7.00
N LYS A 55 -18.40 15.97 6.60
CA LYS A 55 -17.44 16.92 7.17
C LYS A 55 -17.25 16.70 8.68
N ASP A 56 -17.30 15.45 9.11
CA ASP A 56 -17.13 15.08 10.52
C ASP A 56 -15.66 14.78 10.82
N GLY A 57 -14.87 15.83 11.00
CA GLY A 57 -13.47 15.70 11.35
C GLY A 57 -13.23 14.98 12.68
N TYR A 58 -14.17 15.04 13.63
CA TYR A 58 -14.08 14.32 14.88
C TYR A 58 -14.28 12.80 14.67
N ALA A 59 -15.24 12.39 13.85
CA ALA A 59 -15.45 10.98 13.54
C ALA A 59 -14.20 10.35 12.90
N ILE A 60 -13.54 11.05 11.96
CA ILE A 60 -12.26 10.58 11.36
C ILE A 60 -11.22 10.29 12.43
N THR A 61 -11.08 11.11 13.47
CA THR A 61 -10.10 10.85 14.55
C THR A 61 -10.39 9.58 15.34
N LYS A 62 -11.58 9.01 15.24
CA LYS A 62 -11.95 7.72 15.86
C LYS A 62 -11.56 6.51 15.02
N LEU A 63 -11.33 6.70 13.72
CA LEU A 63 -10.91 5.63 12.81
C LEU A 63 -9.42 5.34 12.91
N VAL A 64 -8.61 6.28 13.40
CA VAL A 64 -7.16 6.11 13.57
C VAL A 64 -6.80 5.47 14.90
N LEU A 65 -5.62 4.84 14.96
CA LEU A 65 -5.10 4.20 16.17
C LEU A 65 -4.87 5.21 17.30
N ASN A 66 -4.24 6.33 16.97
CA ASN A 66 -3.97 7.43 17.90
C ASN A 66 -3.68 8.72 17.10
N PRO A 67 -3.61 9.89 17.74
CA PRO A 67 -3.38 11.17 17.05
C PRO A 67 -2.04 11.31 16.34
N ASN A 68 -1.05 10.46 16.67
CA ASN A 68 0.31 10.53 16.11
C ASN A 68 0.48 9.62 14.89
N VAL A 69 -0.60 9.16 14.26
CA VAL A 69 -0.49 8.39 13.03
C VAL A 69 0.17 9.20 11.92
N LEU A 70 1.00 8.53 11.12
CA LEU A 70 1.57 9.14 9.93
C LEU A 70 0.46 9.46 8.93
N PHE A 71 0.41 10.71 8.48
CA PHE A 71 -0.58 11.21 7.54
C PHE A 71 0.10 12.17 6.59
N HIS A 72 0.64 11.64 5.45
CA HIS A 72 1.58 12.34 4.61
C HIS A 72 1.28 12.16 3.12
N HIS A 73 1.59 13.18 2.33
CA HIS A 73 1.68 13.03 0.88
C HIS A 73 3.13 13.11 0.40
N THR A 74 3.41 12.40 -0.68
CA THR A 74 4.68 12.48 -1.39
C THR A 74 4.56 13.53 -2.50
N ASN A 75 5.61 14.34 -2.65
CA ASN A 75 5.69 15.34 -3.71
C ASN A 75 6.43 14.78 -4.93
N THR A 76 6.13 15.30 -6.11
CA THR A 76 6.93 15.06 -7.31
C THR A 76 8.30 15.73 -7.18
N GLN A 77 9.29 15.26 -7.97
CA GLN A 77 10.63 15.89 -7.95
C GLN A 77 10.56 17.37 -8.30
N GLU A 78 9.68 17.77 -9.24
CA GLU A 78 9.47 19.17 -9.63
C GLU A 78 8.96 20.02 -8.45
N GLU A 79 8.00 19.50 -7.70
CA GLU A 79 7.48 20.16 -6.48
C GLU A 79 8.56 20.26 -5.41
N ILE A 80 9.34 19.21 -5.19
CA ILE A 80 10.46 19.20 -4.25
C ILE A 80 11.48 20.27 -4.63
N ASP A 81 11.89 20.33 -5.89
CA ASP A 81 12.85 21.30 -6.40
C ASP A 81 12.31 22.74 -6.30
N SER A 82 11.02 22.91 -6.47
CA SER A 82 10.35 24.21 -6.30
C SER A 82 10.37 24.68 -4.84
N VAL A 83 10.04 23.80 -3.89
CA VAL A 83 10.06 24.12 -2.46
C VAL A 83 11.48 24.38 -1.96
N ARG A 84 12.46 23.61 -2.43
CA ARG A 84 13.88 23.77 -2.02
C ARG A 84 14.52 25.09 -2.44
N LYS A 85 13.90 25.86 -3.33
CA LYS A 85 14.31 27.24 -3.62
C LYS A 85 14.12 28.17 -2.41
N TYR A 86 13.21 27.81 -1.50
CA TYR A 86 12.84 28.60 -0.32
C TYR A 86 13.20 27.90 0.98
N ASP A 87 13.19 26.56 0.98
CA ASP A 87 13.56 25.69 2.11
C ASP A 87 14.49 24.59 1.62
N ALA A 88 15.79 24.84 1.67
CA ALA A 88 16.82 23.90 1.20
C ALA A 88 16.85 22.56 1.99
N GLN A 89 16.23 22.51 3.17
CA GLN A 89 16.17 21.31 4.00
C GLN A 89 14.90 20.51 3.79
N PHE A 90 14.02 20.92 2.91
CA PHE A 90 12.78 20.17 2.62
C PHE A 90 13.08 18.74 2.21
N ASP A 91 12.54 17.79 2.93
CA ASP A 91 12.77 16.35 2.74
C ASP A 91 11.95 15.71 1.60
N GLY A 92 11.01 16.46 1.02
CA GLY A 92 10.16 15.97 -0.06
C GLY A 92 8.81 15.44 0.41
N ILE A 93 8.56 15.44 1.72
CA ILE A 93 7.30 14.94 2.28
C ILE A 93 6.42 16.10 2.71
N GLY A 94 5.21 16.16 2.17
CA GLY A 94 4.19 17.08 2.64
C GLY A 94 3.49 16.50 3.86
N SER A 95 3.59 17.18 5.00
CA SER A 95 2.85 16.79 6.19
C SER A 95 1.48 17.47 6.21
N SER A 96 0.45 16.72 5.86
CA SER A 96 -0.92 17.08 6.27
C SER A 96 -1.16 16.29 7.55
N GLN A 97 -1.01 16.91 8.69
CA GLN A 97 -1.30 16.19 9.94
C GLN A 97 -2.78 15.86 10.00
N LEU A 98 -3.14 14.75 10.63
CA LEU A 98 -4.54 14.31 10.76
C LEU A 98 -5.43 15.40 11.36
N ASP A 99 -4.94 16.15 12.36
CA ASP A 99 -5.66 17.26 12.98
C ASP A 99 -5.92 18.41 11.99
N GLY A 100 -4.96 18.69 11.10
CA GLY A 100 -5.14 19.65 10.01
C GLY A 100 -6.26 19.23 9.05
N PHE A 101 -6.31 17.95 8.68
CA PHE A 101 -7.37 17.40 7.84
C PHE A 101 -8.73 17.41 8.55
N ALA A 102 -8.78 16.94 9.79
CA ALA A 102 -9.99 16.97 10.60
C ALA A 102 -10.54 18.41 10.78
N LYS A 103 -9.65 19.38 10.97
CA LYS A 103 -10.01 20.81 11.05
C LYS A 103 -10.53 21.33 9.71
N LEU A 104 -9.90 20.96 8.59
CA LEU A 104 -10.38 21.31 7.25
C LEU A 104 -11.83 20.83 7.07
N LEU A 105 -12.11 19.58 7.39
CA LEU A 105 -13.47 19.04 7.30
C LEU A 105 -14.45 19.85 8.15
N ALA A 106 -14.13 20.04 9.42
CA ALA A 106 -15.03 20.70 10.38
C ALA A 106 -15.30 22.18 10.07
N THR A 107 -14.38 22.87 9.39
CA THR A 107 -14.48 24.33 9.17
C THR A 107 -14.79 24.73 7.74
N SER A 108 -14.61 23.84 6.77
CA SER A 108 -14.90 24.12 5.37
C SER A 108 -16.37 24.46 5.15
N LYS A 109 -16.61 25.47 4.33
CA LYS A 109 -17.97 25.80 3.84
C LYS A 109 -18.32 25.06 2.56
N ASP A 110 -17.30 24.52 1.90
CA ASP A 110 -17.45 23.81 0.64
C ASP A 110 -18.02 22.41 0.85
N LYS A 111 -18.64 21.87 -0.20
CA LYS A 111 -18.95 20.44 -0.29
C LYS A 111 -17.65 19.68 -0.52
N LEU A 112 -17.34 18.72 0.34
CA LEU A 112 -16.15 17.88 0.25
C LEU A 112 -16.55 16.45 0.00
N GLU A 113 -15.79 15.75 -0.84
CA GLU A 113 -15.99 14.33 -1.14
C GLU A 113 -14.65 13.70 -1.49
N GLU A 114 -14.44 12.47 -1.08
CA GLU A 114 -13.41 11.60 -1.65
C GLU A 114 -14.07 10.44 -2.39
N ARG A 115 -13.65 10.22 -3.64
CA ARG A 115 -14.13 9.13 -4.50
C ARG A 115 -13.07 8.09 -4.61
N PHE A 116 -13.32 6.90 -4.07
CA PHE A 116 -12.38 5.80 -4.08
C PHE A 116 -12.68 4.82 -5.20
N ARG A 117 -11.64 4.35 -5.90
CA ARG A 117 -11.70 3.35 -6.97
C ARG A 117 -10.61 2.31 -6.79
N ASN A 118 -10.82 1.11 -7.32
CA ASN A 118 -9.81 0.04 -7.34
C ASN A 118 -9.27 -0.31 -5.93
N ILE A 119 -10.17 -0.40 -4.95
CA ILE A 119 -9.80 -0.69 -3.57
C ILE A 119 -9.28 -2.13 -3.49
N ALA A 120 -7.99 -2.28 -3.18
CA ALA A 120 -7.33 -3.55 -2.87
C ALA A 120 -7.01 -3.62 -1.37
N ILE A 121 -7.30 -4.77 -0.77
CA ILE A 121 -7.04 -5.02 0.65
C ILE A 121 -6.24 -6.32 0.75
N HIS A 122 -5.07 -6.24 1.36
CA HIS A 122 -4.25 -7.38 1.76
C HIS A 122 -4.21 -7.43 3.28
N GLN A 123 -4.62 -8.56 3.86
CA GLN A 123 -4.71 -8.70 5.31
C GLN A 123 -3.99 -9.97 5.75
N ASP A 124 -3.18 -9.88 6.79
CA ASP A 124 -2.48 -10.99 7.43
C ASP A 124 -2.57 -10.84 8.95
N GLY A 125 -3.36 -11.69 9.59
CA GLY A 125 -3.60 -11.61 11.03
C GLY A 125 -4.07 -10.22 11.46
N PRO A 126 -3.34 -9.51 12.35
CA PRO A 126 -3.74 -8.20 12.87
C PRO A 126 -3.33 -7.01 11.99
N LEU A 127 -2.65 -7.23 10.85
CA LEU A 127 -2.17 -6.19 9.95
C LEU A 127 -2.96 -6.22 8.64
N GLY A 128 -3.31 -5.04 8.12
CA GLY A 128 -3.88 -4.88 6.79
C GLY A 128 -3.18 -3.76 6.02
N LEU A 129 -3.08 -3.95 4.71
CA LEU A 129 -2.66 -2.95 3.74
C LEU A 129 -3.84 -2.66 2.83
N VAL A 130 -4.15 -1.39 2.65
CA VAL A 130 -5.23 -0.94 1.76
C VAL A 130 -4.64 0.02 0.74
N THR A 131 -4.94 -0.18 -0.53
CA THR A 131 -4.56 0.77 -1.59
C THR A 131 -5.75 1.07 -2.45
N PHE A 132 -5.86 2.30 -2.92
CA PHE A 132 -6.91 2.71 -3.86
C PHE A 132 -6.53 3.98 -4.61
N ASN A 133 -7.12 4.16 -5.79
CA ASN A 133 -7.10 5.45 -6.46
C ASN A 133 -8.16 6.36 -5.84
N TYR A 134 -7.84 7.64 -5.65
CA TYR A 134 -8.77 8.60 -5.10
C TYR A 134 -8.88 9.86 -5.96
N ASP A 135 -10.03 10.53 -5.89
CA ASP A 135 -10.23 11.91 -6.29
C ASP A 135 -10.72 12.70 -5.08
N PHE A 136 -10.02 13.76 -4.71
CA PHE A 136 -10.52 14.74 -3.75
C PHE A 136 -11.34 15.79 -4.51
N VAL A 137 -12.60 15.93 -4.13
CA VAL A 137 -13.59 16.72 -4.86
C VAL A 137 -14.07 17.87 -3.97
N ILE A 138 -14.03 19.07 -4.53
CA ILE A 138 -14.55 20.29 -3.87
C ILE A 138 -15.64 20.88 -4.77
N ASN A 139 -16.84 21.04 -4.23
CA ASN A 139 -17.98 21.61 -4.96
C ASN A 139 -18.22 20.91 -6.31
N ASP A 140 -18.23 19.58 -6.29
CA ASP A 140 -18.44 18.69 -7.45
C ASP A 140 -17.32 18.72 -8.52
N LYS A 141 -16.20 19.42 -8.26
CA LYS A 141 -15.03 19.45 -9.15
C LYS A 141 -13.87 18.72 -8.52
N VAL A 142 -13.20 17.88 -9.31
CA VAL A 142 -11.95 17.24 -8.88
C VAL A 142 -10.89 18.31 -8.66
N HIS A 143 -10.38 18.40 -7.45
CA HIS A 143 -9.31 19.32 -7.05
C HIS A 143 -7.94 18.68 -7.26
N HIS A 144 -7.80 17.42 -6.87
CA HIS A 144 -6.63 16.58 -7.11
C HIS A 144 -7.00 15.11 -7.04
N SER A 145 -6.12 14.26 -7.55
CA SER A 145 -6.27 12.82 -7.55
C SER A 145 -4.94 12.13 -7.26
N GLY A 146 -4.97 10.83 -7.00
CA GLY A 146 -3.74 10.07 -6.77
C GLY A 146 -3.98 8.62 -6.40
N LEU A 147 -2.91 8.01 -5.88
CA LEU A 147 -2.92 6.75 -5.19
C LEU A 147 -2.85 7.03 -3.70
N GLU A 148 -3.65 6.30 -2.93
CA GLU A 148 -3.59 6.30 -1.48
C GLU A 148 -3.25 4.91 -0.97
N ALA A 149 -2.41 4.85 0.07
CA ALA A 149 -1.96 3.62 0.71
C ALA A 149 -2.10 3.76 2.22
N TRP A 150 -2.86 2.84 2.83
CA TRP A 150 -3.07 2.78 4.27
C TRP A 150 -2.44 1.53 4.86
N GLN A 151 -1.89 1.67 6.05
CA GLN A 151 -1.70 0.55 6.95
C GLN A 151 -2.83 0.59 7.98
N VAL A 152 -3.41 -0.57 8.27
CA VAL A 152 -4.44 -0.72 9.29
C VAL A 152 -4.06 -1.84 10.24
N CYS A 153 -4.43 -1.72 11.51
CA CYS A 153 -4.16 -2.74 12.51
C CYS A 153 -5.42 -3.07 13.31
N LYS A 154 -5.47 -4.32 13.81
CA LYS A 154 -6.56 -4.81 14.65
C LYS A 154 -6.18 -4.74 16.12
N ILE A 155 -6.84 -3.88 16.88
CA ILE A 155 -6.65 -3.70 18.32
C ILE A 155 -7.99 -3.90 19.00
N ASP A 156 -8.04 -4.75 20.02
CA ASP A 156 -9.25 -5.09 20.79
C ASP A 156 -10.45 -5.46 19.90
N GLY A 157 -10.15 -6.19 18.82
CA GLY A 157 -11.15 -6.64 17.84
C GLY A 157 -11.60 -5.59 16.84
N GLN A 158 -11.09 -4.35 16.93
CA GLN A 158 -11.42 -3.24 16.03
C GLN A 158 -10.27 -2.93 15.09
N TRP A 159 -10.59 -2.67 13.82
CA TRP A 159 -9.62 -2.20 12.83
C TRP A 159 -9.46 -0.68 12.92
N LYS A 160 -8.20 -0.22 12.97
CA LYS A 160 -7.81 1.19 13.08
C LYS A 160 -6.77 1.53 12.03
N ILE A 161 -6.83 2.75 11.51
CA ILE A 161 -5.81 3.28 10.60
C ILE A 161 -4.53 3.54 11.40
N LEU A 162 -3.42 2.96 10.95
CA LEU A 162 -2.08 3.09 11.54
C LEU A 162 -1.24 4.14 10.80
N SER A 163 -1.40 4.26 9.49
CA SER A 163 -0.76 5.28 8.67
C SER A 163 -1.53 5.49 7.37
N VAL A 164 -1.41 6.68 6.82
CA VAL A 164 -1.92 7.07 5.50
C VAL A 164 -0.81 7.76 4.73
N ALA A 165 -0.56 7.32 3.50
CA ALA A 165 0.35 7.97 2.57
C ALA A 165 -0.32 8.09 1.20
N TRP A 166 -0.12 9.23 0.51
CA TRP A 166 -0.73 9.41 -0.81
C TRP A 166 0.13 10.25 -1.75
N THR A 167 -0.17 10.14 -3.05
CA THR A 167 0.36 11.03 -4.09
C THR A 167 -0.67 12.10 -4.45
N ILE A 168 -0.24 13.24 -4.95
CA ILE A 168 -1.10 14.33 -5.43
C ILE A 168 -0.79 14.62 -6.89
N TYR A 169 -1.81 14.56 -7.75
CA TYR A 169 -1.77 15.02 -9.13
C TYR A 169 -2.89 16.05 -9.34
N ARG A 170 -2.54 17.23 -9.93
CA ARG A 170 -3.44 18.34 -10.20
C ARG A 170 -3.66 18.53 -11.68
#